data_5c26d8e65d773c51d1512602ecb76da4
#
_entry.id   5c26d8e65d773c51d1512602ecb76da4
#
_cell.length_a   1.000
_cell.length_b   1.000
_cell.length_c   1.000
_cell.angle_alpha   90.00
_cell.angle_beta   90.00
_cell.angle_gamma   90.00
#
_symmetry.space_group_name_H-M   'P 1'
#
loop_
_entity.id
_entity.type
_entity.pdbx_description
1 polymer ?
#
loop_
_entity_poly.entity_id
_entity_poly.type
_entity_poly.pdbx_seq_one_letter_code
_entity_poly.pdbx_strand_id
1 'polypeptide(L)'
;MEKKLHLLILDDEPIVGKRLGPALSKMGVEVEVFEDPHQALKRIGEKTFDIVVTDIRMEDIDGIEVLEKVKAKSDHTKVIMITGYATVEVAREALGKGAFDFIAKPFKPNDLREVVHRAAEALGFKGLSRVEASRE
;
A
#
# COMPACT_ATOMS: atom_id res chain seq x y z
N MET A 1 -17.64 -18.62 3.49
CA MET A 1 -17.30 -17.73 2.40
C MET A 1 -16.04 -16.96 2.72
N GLU A 2 -15.09 -16.99 1.84
CA GLU A 2 -13.82 -16.34 2.10
C GLU A 2 -13.93 -14.84 1.90
N LYS A 3 -13.30 -14.15 2.83
CA LYS A 3 -13.25 -12.71 2.79
C LYS A 3 -12.11 -12.27 1.90
N LYS A 4 -12.38 -11.38 0.96
CA LYS A 4 -11.32 -10.85 0.12
C LYS A 4 -10.64 -9.68 0.80
N LEU A 5 -9.33 -9.59 0.63
CA LEU A 5 -8.56 -8.48 1.12
C LEU A 5 -8.67 -7.33 0.13
N HIS A 6 -8.99 -6.15 0.64
CA HIS A 6 -9.13 -4.95 -0.19
C HIS A 6 -7.92 -4.06 -0.01
N LEU A 7 -7.30 -3.70 -1.14
CA LEU A 7 -6.08 -2.93 -1.14
C LEU A 7 -6.21 -1.73 -2.07
N LEU A 8 -5.74 -0.57 -1.62
CA LEU A 8 -5.72 0.63 -2.43
C LEU A 8 -4.27 1.03 -2.69
N ILE A 9 -3.96 1.36 -3.95
CA ILE A 9 -2.66 1.88 -4.33
C ILE A 9 -2.82 3.34 -4.73
N LEU A 10 -1.98 4.20 -4.16
CA LEU A 10 -1.95 5.61 -4.51
C LEU A 10 -0.53 6.00 -4.90
N ASP A 11 -0.35 6.39 -6.16
CA ASP A 11 0.92 6.88 -6.66
C ASP A 11 0.63 7.77 -7.85
N ASP A 12 1.14 8.99 -7.86
CA ASP A 12 0.86 9.94 -8.93
C ASP A 12 1.61 9.63 -10.22
N GLU A 13 2.50 8.65 -10.21
CA GLU A 13 3.12 8.13 -11.43
C GLU A 13 2.25 7.00 -11.99
N PRO A 14 1.60 7.21 -13.15
CA PRO A 14 0.65 6.21 -13.67
C PRO A 14 1.26 4.82 -13.89
N ILE A 15 2.55 4.77 -14.24
CA ILE A 15 3.21 3.49 -14.52
C ILE A 15 3.23 2.59 -13.29
N VAL A 16 3.29 3.19 -12.08
CA VAL A 16 3.37 2.41 -10.85
C VAL A 16 2.09 1.59 -10.68
N GLY A 17 0.93 2.25 -10.78
CA GLY A 17 -0.34 1.54 -10.67
C GLY A 17 -0.54 0.50 -11.76
N LYS A 18 -0.10 0.83 -12.99
CA LYS A 18 -0.24 -0.10 -14.12
C LYS A 18 0.57 -1.37 -13.91
N ARG A 19 1.71 -1.26 -13.24
CA ARG A 19 2.56 -2.42 -12.99
C ARG A 19 2.13 -3.19 -11.74
N LEU A 20 1.82 -2.47 -10.68
CA LEU A 20 1.55 -3.09 -9.40
C LEU A 20 0.13 -3.64 -9.30
N GLY A 21 -0.84 -2.98 -9.94
CA GLY A 21 -2.22 -3.43 -9.87
C GLY A 21 -2.38 -4.89 -10.28
N PRO A 22 -1.97 -5.24 -11.51
CA PRO A 22 -2.07 -6.64 -11.94
C PRO A 22 -1.23 -7.60 -11.09
N ALA A 23 -0.03 -7.16 -10.67
CA ALA A 23 0.85 -8.00 -9.88
C ALA A 23 0.20 -8.37 -8.55
N LEU A 24 -0.47 -7.41 -7.91
CA LEU A 24 -1.12 -7.67 -6.63
C LEU A 24 -2.44 -8.40 -6.81
N SER A 25 -3.17 -8.12 -7.89
CA SER A 25 -4.42 -8.83 -8.17
C SER A 25 -4.20 -10.33 -8.30
N LYS A 26 -3.04 -10.74 -8.80
CA LYS A 26 -2.71 -12.15 -8.93
C LYS A 26 -2.59 -12.86 -7.60
N MET A 27 -2.42 -12.11 -6.52
CA MET A 27 -2.37 -12.68 -5.18
C MET A 27 -3.76 -13.00 -4.62
N GLY A 28 -4.80 -12.62 -5.32
CA GLY A 28 -6.16 -12.79 -4.82
C GLY A 28 -6.67 -11.60 -4.04
N VAL A 29 -6.02 -10.46 -4.21
CA VAL A 29 -6.37 -9.20 -3.53
C VAL A 29 -7.22 -8.36 -4.47
N GLU A 30 -8.25 -7.70 -3.94
CA GLU A 30 -9.01 -6.74 -4.73
C GLU A 30 -8.31 -5.39 -4.66
N VAL A 31 -7.86 -4.90 -5.80
CA VAL A 31 -7.01 -3.72 -5.89
C VAL A 31 -7.76 -2.56 -6.52
N GLU A 32 -7.68 -1.39 -5.91
CA GLU A 32 -8.13 -0.14 -6.52
C GLU A 32 -6.92 0.76 -6.65
N VAL A 33 -6.75 1.38 -7.82
CA VAL A 33 -5.57 2.17 -8.12
C VAL A 33 -5.98 3.63 -8.30
N PHE A 34 -5.25 4.52 -7.64
CA PHE A 34 -5.49 5.97 -7.72
C PHE A 34 -4.20 6.70 -8.02
N GLU A 35 -4.31 7.76 -8.80
CA GLU A 35 -3.18 8.65 -9.11
C GLU A 35 -3.35 10.00 -8.41
N ASP A 36 -4.57 10.36 -8.07
CA ASP A 36 -4.89 11.63 -7.43
C ASP A 36 -5.13 11.40 -5.94
N PRO A 37 -4.32 12.03 -5.06
CA PRO A 37 -4.50 11.83 -3.61
C PRO A 37 -5.85 12.30 -3.09
N HIS A 38 -6.45 13.30 -3.71
CA HIS A 38 -7.77 13.77 -3.27
C HIS A 38 -8.83 12.72 -3.52
N GLN A 39 -8.79 12.08 -4.70
CA GLN A 39 -9.73 11.01 -5.02
C GLN A 39 -9.49 9.78 -4.16
N ALA A 40 -8.23 9.47 -3.89
CA ALA A 40 -7.91 8.34 -3.01
C ALA A 40 -8.46 8.57 -1.61
N LEU A 41 -8.29 9.78 -1.07
CA LEU A 41 -8.80 10.09 0.27
C LEU A 41 -10.32 10.05 0.31
N LYS A 42 -10.97 10.51 -0.75
CA LYS A 42 -12.42 10.41 -0.83
C LYS A 42 -12.86 8.95 -0.77
N ARG A 43 -12.18 8.11 -1.54
CA ARG A 43 -12.51 6.67 -1.56
C ARG A 43 -12.25 6.01 -0.21
N ILE A 44 -11.17 6.39 0.44
CA ILE A 44 -10.85 5.88 1.78
C ILE A 44 -11.95 6.26 2.77
N GLY A 45 -12.53 7.44 2.61
CA GLY A 45 -13.67 7.85 3.44
C GLY A 45 -14.93 7.03 3.20
N GLU A 46 -15.08 6.47 1.99
CA GLU A 46 -16.26 5.70 1.61
C GLU A 46 -16.15 4.23 1.97
N LYS A 47 -14.93 3.72 2.04
CA LYS A 47 -14.69 2.29 2.21
C LYS A 47 -13.46 2.06 3.08
N THR A 48 -13.54 1.09 3.97
CA THR A 48 -12.37 0.72 4.77
C THR A 48 -11.55 -0.31 4.00
N PHE A 49 -10.30 0.03 3.74
CA PHE A 49 -9.36 -0.87 3.08
C PHE A 49 -8.54 -1.61 4.11
N ASP A 50 -8.13 -2.82 3.78
CA ASP A 50 -7.28 -3.61 4.68
C ASP A 50 -5.83 -3.17 4.57
N ILE A 51 -5.41 -2.80 3.35
CA ILE A 51 -4.04 -2.33 3.09
C ILE A 51 -4.10 -1.11 2.19
N VAL A 52 -3.30 -0.11 2.51
CA VAL A 52 -3.12 1.07 1.65
C VAL A 52 -1.64 1.17 1.32
N VAL A 53 -1.32 1.22 0.04
CA VAL A 53 0.04 1.41 -0.45
C VAL A 53 0.09 2.81 -1.05
N THR A 54 0.92 3.69 -0.50
CA THR A 54 0.97 5.06 -0.98
C THR A 54 2.39 5.58 -1.13
N ASP A 55 2.61 6.35 -2.20
CA ASP A 55 3.82 7.13 -2.33
C ASP A 55 3.81 8.24 -1.29
N ILE A 56 4.98 8.71 -0.90
CA ILE A 56 5.10 9.81 0.06
C ILE A 56 5.12 11.14 -0.66
N ARG A 57 5.93 11.25 -1.73
CA ARG A 57 6.10 12.53 -2.43
C ARG A 57 5.12 12.67 -3.56
N MET A 58 4.07 13.44 -3.31
CA MET A 58 3.05 13.75 -4.31
C MET A 58 2.73 15.24 -4.22
N GLU A 59 2.09 15.77 -5.26
CA GLU A 59 1.66 17.16 -5.23
C GLU A 59 0.47 17.32 -4.29
N ASP A 60 0.37 18.48 -3.67
CA ASP A 60 -0.69 18.88 -2.74
C ASP A 60 -0.71 18.11 -1.43
N ILE A 61 -0.95 16.83 -1.50
CA ILE A 61 -1.06 15.99 -0.30
C ILE A 61 0.05 14.96 -0.34
N ASP A 62 0.86 14.86 0.71
CA ASP A 62 1.89 13.84 0.75
C ASP A 62 1.38 12.56 1.43
N GLY A 63 2.15 11.48 1.28
CA GLY A 63 1.76 10.19 1.79
C GLY A 63 1.71 10.10 3.30
N ILE A 64 2.46 10.95 4.01
CA ILE A 64 2.38 10.99 5.47
C ILE A 64 1.00 11.48 5.89
N GLU A 65 0.48 12.48 5.20
CA GLU A 65 -0.85 12.97 5.47
C GLU A 65 -1.91 11.91 5.18
N VAL A 66 -1.72 11.15 4.09
CA VAL A 66 -2.61 10.02 3.78
C VAL A 66 -2.56 8.99 4.90
N LEU A 67 -1.36 8.66 5.36
CA LEU A 67 -1.17 7.73 6.47
C LEU A 67 -1.95 8.17 7.71
N GLU A 68 -1.81 9.44 8.08
CA GLU A 68 -2.51 9.97 9.25
C GLU A 68 -4.02 9.85 9.12
N LYS A 69 -4.55 10.19 7.95
CA LYS A 69 -5.99 10.12 7.73
C LYS A 69 -6.51 8.67 7.73
N VAL A 70 -5.75 7.76 7.16
CA VAL A 70 -6.12 6.35 7.15
C VAL A 70 -6.14 5.80 8.58
N LYS A 71 -5.09 6.10 9.35
CA LYS A 71 -5.01 5.57 10.72
C LYS A 71 -6.05 6.21 11.64
N ALA A 72 -6.43 7.46 11.37
CA ALA A 72 -7.50 8.10 12.14
C ALA A 72 -8.84 7.42 11.90
N LYS A 73 -9.06 6.90 10.70
CA LYS A 73 -10.30 6.20 10.37
C LYS A 73 -10.29 4.74 10.84
N SER A 74 -9.14 4.08 10.74
CA SER A 74 -9.04 2.64 10.99
C SER A 74 -7.65 2.26 11.48
N ASP A 75 -7.54 1.90 12.76
CA ASP A 75 -6.29 1.39 13.32
C ASP A 75 -5.88 0.07 12.70
N HIS A 76 -6.85 -0.63 12.17
CA HIS A 76 -6.67 -1.96 11.59
C HIS A 76 -5.94 -1.92 10.25
N THR A 77 -6.15 -0.87 9.46
CA THR A 77 -5.57 -0.79 8.11
C THR A 77 -4.05 -0.71 8.18
N LYS A 78 -3.38 -1.57 7.40
CA LYS A 78 -1.94 -1.55 7.28
C LYS A 78 -1.54 -0.61 6.15
N VAL A 79 -0.65 0.33 6.43
CA VAL A 79 -0.21 1.29 5.42
C VAL A 79 1.24 0.99 5.08
N ILE A 80 1.49 0.81 3.79
CA ILE A 80 2.84 0.55 3.26
C ILE A 80 3.24 1.79 2.46
N MET A 81 4.38 2.38 2.85
CA MET A 81 4.87 3.59 2.19
C MET A 81 5.87 3.23 1.12
N ILE A 82 5.77 3.86 -0.05
CA ILE A 82 6.74 3.69 -1.13
C ILE A 82 7.24 5.07 -1.54
N THR A 83 8.53 5.21 -1.83
CA THR A 83 9.06 6.51 -2.22
C THR A 83 10.45 6.42 -2.83
N GLY A 84 10.75 7.35 -3.75
CA GLY A 84 12.10 7.57 -4.24
C GLY A 84 12.95 8.41 -3.30
N TYR A 85 12.35 8.96 -2.24
CA TYR A 85 13.04 9.80 -1.26
C TYR A 85 13.19 9.05 0.05
N ALA A 86 13.84 7.89 -0.02
CA ALA A 86 14.00 7.02 1.14
C ALA A 86 15.15 7.51 2.01
N THR A 87 14.85 8.43 2.92
CA THR A 87 15.82 8.86 3.93
C THR A 87 15.44 8.26 5.27
N VAL A 88 16.43 8.22 6.17
CA VAL A 88 16.18 7.69 7.52
C VAL A 88 15.11 8.51 8.22
N GLU A 89 15.17 9.83 8.06
CA GLU A 89 14.20 10.72 8.71
C GLU A 89 12.77 10.46 8.22
N VAL A 90 12.60 10.31 6.91
CA VAL A 90 11.28 10.06 6.33
C VAL A 90 10.74 8.71 6.77
N ALA A 91 11.59 7.69 6.76
CA ALA A 91 11.18 6.36 7.19
C ALA A 91 10.78 6.36 8.66
N ARG A 92 11.56 7.03 9.51
CA ARG A 92 11.24 7.13 10.94
C ARG A 92 9.93 7.84 11.18
N GLU A 93 9.69 8.93 10.45
CA GLU A 93 8.44 9.67 10.59
C GLU A 93 7.25 8.77 10.23
N ALA A 94 7.33 8.07 9.10
CA ALA A 94 6.25 7.20 8.65
C ALA A 94 5.99 6.09 9.66
N LEU A 95 7.06 5.40 10.09
CA LEU A 95 6.90 4.29 11.04
C LEU A 95 6.40 4.78 12.40
N GLY A 96 6.87 5.94 12.83
CA GLY A 96 6.41 6.54 14.08
C GLY A 96 4.94 6.94 14.06
N LYS A 97 4.39 7.16 12.88
CA LYS A 97 2.97 7.51 12.72
C LYS A 97 2.11 6.29 12.38
N GLY A 98 2.68 5.11 12.43
CA GLY A 98 1.91 3.88 12.31
C GLY A 98 1.99 3.16 10.98
N ALA A 99 2.92 3.54 10.10
CA ALA A 99 3.11 2.79 8.86
C ALA A 99 3.55 1.37 9.19
N PHE A 100 3.07 0.42 8.42
CA PHE A 100 3.44 -0.98 8.59
C PHE A 100 4.85 -1.24 8.09
N ASP A 101 5.19 -0.66 6.93
CA ASP A 101 6.50 -0.85 6.34
C ASP A 101 6.79 0.26 5.35
N PHE A 102 8.01 0.29 4.85
CA PHE A 102 8.53 1.35 4.00
C PHE A 102 9.41 0.70 2.94
N ILE A 103 9.13 0.99 1.66
CA ILE A 103 9.89 0.44 0.55
C ILE A 103 10.44 1.57 -0.31
N ALA A 104 11.75 1.51 -0.60
CA ALA A 104 12.40 2.52 -1.43
C ALA A 104 12.24 2.19 -2.91
N LYS A 105 11.97 3.20 -3.74
CA LYS A 105 12.01 3.06 -5.19
C LYS A 105 13.46 3.19 -5.67
N PRO A 106 13.84 2.48 -6.70
CA PRO A 106 13.08 1.49 -7.46
C PRO A 106 13.02 0.15 -6.73
N PHE A 107 11.91 -0.56 -6.94
CA PHE A 107 11.76 -1.89 -6.37
C PHE A 107 11.09 -2.79 -7.39
N LYS A 108 11.16 -4.09 -7.17
CA LYS A 108 10.49 -5.06 -8.03
C LYS A 108 9.10 -5.36 -7.48
N PRO A 109 8.15 -5.73 -8.34
CA PRO A 109 6.81 -6.09 -7.84
C PRO A 109 6.84 -7.15 -6.75
N ASN A 110 7.77 -8.11 -6.83
CA ASN A 110 7.91 -9.13 -5.79
C ASN A 110 8.26 -8.55 -4.42
N ASP A 111 9.04 -7.46 -4.40
CA ASP A 111 9.38 -6.82 -3.12
C ASP A 111 8.13 -6.33 -2.43
N LEU A 112 7.22 -5.72 -3.19
CA LEU A 112 5.96 -5.25 -2.63
C LEU A 112 5.05 -6.41 -2.26
N ARG A 113 5.00 -7.45 -3.10
CA ARG A 113 4.18 -8.63 -2.80
C ARG A 113 4.56 -9.26 -1.47
N GLU A 114 5.87 -9.31 -1.16
CA GLU A 114 6.34 -9.83 0.12
C GLU A 114 5.81 -9.00 1.29
N VAL A 115 5.85 -7.67 1.17
CA VAL A 115 5.37 -6.81 2.25
C VAL A 115 3.84 -6.94 2.38
N VAL A 116 3.13 -6.98 1.26
CA VAL A 116 1.68 -7.17 1.27
C VAL A 116 1.33 -8.50 1.94
N HIS A 117 2.09 -9.54 1.64
CA HIS A 117 1.86 -10.85 2.25
C HIS A 117 2.01 -10.78 3.77
N ARG A 118 3.07 -10.11 4.25
CA ARG A 118 3.28 -9.96 5.70
C ARG A 118 2.18 -9.13 6.34
N ALA A 119 1.72 -8.07 5.66
CA ALA A 119 0.63 -7.25 6.17
C ALA A 119 -0.66 -8.06 6.26
N ALA A 120 -0.94 -8.87 5.24
CA ALA A 120 -2.12 -9.72 5.24
C ALA A 120 -2.07 -10.72 6.38
N GLU A 121 -0.90 -11.33 6.61
CA GLU A 121 -0.75 -12.26 7.72
C GLU A 121 -0.99 -11.58 9.06
N ALA A 122 -0.48 -10.36 9.22
CA ALA A 122 -0.68 -9.59 10.44
C ALA A 122 -2.16 -9.29 10.67
N LEU A 123 -2.94 -9.22 9.59
CA LEU A 123 -4.38 -8.99 9.68
C LEU A 123 -5.18 -10.28 9.83
N GLY A 124 -4.52 -11.42 9.82
CA GLY A 124 -5.18 -12.71 9.95
C GLY A 124 -5.73 -13.27 8.64
N PHE A 125 -5.38 -12.69 7.51
CA PHE A 125 -5.79 -13.23 6.23
C PHE A 125 -4.93 -14.43 5.86
N LYS A 126 -5.60 -15.45 5.33
CA LYS A 126 -4.93 -16.65 4.84
C LYS A 126 -5.37 -16.88 3.41
N GLY A 127 -4.59 -17.65 2.67
CA GLY A 127 -4.99 -18.02 1.34
C GLY A 127 -4.55 -17.10 0.23
N LEU A 128 -3.74 -16.07 0.52
CA LEU A 128 -3.14 -15.28 -0.55
C LEU A 128 -2.13 -16.11 -1.30
N SER A 129 -2.15 -16.00 -2.62
CA SER A 129 -1.18 -16.71 -3.45
C SER A 129 0.19 -16.10 -3.22
N ARG A 130 1.14 -16.95 -2.80
CA ARG A 130 2.52 -16.50 -2.65
C ARG A 130 3.22 -16.69 -3.99
N VAL A 131 3.73 -15.60 -4.52
CA VAL A 131 4.50 -15.65 -5.74
C VAL A 131 5.95 -15.90 -5.36
N GLU A 132 6.49 -17.01 -5.84
CA GLU A 132 7.85 -17.38 -5.52
C GLU A 132 8.82 -16.72 -6.47
N ALA A 133 9.76 -15.96 -5.92
CA ALA A 133 10.73 -15.24 -6.73
C ALA A 133 11.57 -16.20 -7.58
N SER A 134 11.80 -17.39 -7.07
CA SER A 134 12.61 -18.39 -7.77
C SER A 134 11.99 -18.85 -9.08
N ARG A 135 10.74 -18.54 -9.32
CA ARG A 135 10.07 -18.92 -10.55
C ARG A 135 10.17 -17.87 -11.65
N GLU A 136 10.72 -16.76 -11.34
CA GLU A 136 10.86 -15.67 -12.28
C GLU A 136 11.95 -15.89 -13.29
#